data_b0d05f59469e99aeaea611eb874d0a49
#
_entry.id   b0d05f59469e99aeaea611eb874d0a49
#
_cell.length_a   1.000
_cell.length_b   1.000
_cell.length_c   1.000
_cell.angle_alpha   90.00
_cell.angle_beta   90.00
_cell.angle_gamma   90.00
#
_symmetry.space_group_name_H-M   'P 1'
#
loop_
_entity.id
_entity.type
_entity.pdbx_description
1 polymer ?
#
loop_
_entity_poly.entity_id
_entity_poly.type
_entity_poly.pdbx_seq_one_letter_code
_entity_poly.pdbx_strand_id
1 'polypeptide(L)'
;MDVMDRSTNASVEGSKDTEDPADKVPDRGTSPGSDFLQLEIGQVPAGGRTAWLTDQLRSAITDGRLPVGARLPASRVLAEELHVTRGVVTEAYRRLAESGQIAGRGRLGTVVAAAPAAPHGRAHDMPGTAAGSGAAIFSSGDRDGVVDVLRAMPCRIDLSPGVPDLAAFPRAGWLRAQRAILADAAPADFGYGDPRGAPALRRAIAGWLARNRGIRADPDEVVVVAGVAQALSLLARLLLADGIRRVAVEDPGSLGARQQLEYGGHSIVPIRVDAGGLDVGALRASGTQAVLLTPAHQFPTGVVLDGERRRELLDWAAEGGVVIEDDYDAEHRYDRPPVPALRSLMPEGVCYAGSVSKLLAPALRIGWLLVPPDRLDAVVTAKRYADLGNGVITQLVLARLMDSGELERQLRHVRRRHRRRRDVMLKAIEEHLPGAHVHGAAAGLHLMVTFGSPPDGAYDPGLCDGALAAAALDRGVKVHPLSWHRVSPGPPGLVLGYAAGPAHDIEQGIATIGAALSGLRS
;
A
#
# COMPACT_ATOMS: atom_id res chain seq x y z
N MET A 1 66.16 0.74 23.36
CA MET A 1 67.20 1.75 23.16
C MET A 1 66.47 3.05 23.20
N ASP A 2 66.27 3.55 24.39
CA ASP A 2 67.11 4.58 25.07
C ASP A 2 66.94 5.93 24.35
N VAL A 3 66.68 7.04 24.92
CA VAL A 3 66.73 7.54 26.30
C VAL A 3 66.32 9.03 26.22
N MET A 4 65.52 9.50 27.19
CA MET A 4 65.63 10.72 27.97
C MET A 4 66.14 12.01 27.27
N ASP A 5 65.84 13.21 27.67
CA ASP A 5 65.60 13.81 28.97
C ASP A 5 65.18 15.31 28.81
N ARG A 6 64.41 15.76 29.77
CA ARG A 6 64.44 16.95 30.62
C ARG A 6 64.69 18.37 30.08
N SER A 7 63.74 19.19 30.46
CA SER A 7 63.81 20.37 31.36
C SER A 7 64.54 21.63 30.86
N THR A 8 64.01 22.83 31.05
CA THR A 8 64.03 23.66 32.23
C THR A 8 63.29 25.01 32.02
N ASN A 9 62.55 25.35 33.01
CA ASN A 9 62.25 26.57 33.67
C ASN A 9 63.04 27.85 33.28
N ALA A 10 62.33 29.00 33.13
CA ALA A 10 62.78 30.28 33.67
C ALA A 10 61.63 31.32 33.73
N SER A 11 61.33 31.73 34.91
CA SER A 11 60.56 32.88 35.32
C SER A 11 61.26 34.20 34.94
N VAL A 12 60.51 35.26 34.63
CA VAL A 12 60.84 36.64 35.05
C VAL A 12 59.58 37.50 35.12
N GLU A 13 59.57 38.23 36.22
CA GLU A 13 58.58 39.18 36.74
C GLU A 13 58.31 40.42 35.91
N GLY A 14 57.07 40.95 36.04
CA GLY A 14 56.85 42.30 36.55
C GLY A 14 56.73 43.44 35.56
N SER A 15 55.55 44.00 35.44
CA SER A 15 55.39 45.45 35.72
C SER A 15 53.89 45.82 35.75
N LYS A 16 53.63 46.71 36.73
CA LYS A 16 52.35 47.28 37.13
C LYS A 16 51.89 48.42 36.21
N ASP A 17 50.57 48.65 36.40
CA ASP A 17 49.81 49.91 36.33
C ASP A 17 49.43 50.45 34.97
N THR A 18 48.09 50.49 34.68
CA THR A 18 47.26 51.67 34.93
C THR A 18 45.77 51.31 34.72
N GLU A 19 45.01 51.69 35.75
CA GLU A 19 43.54 51.75 35.71
C GLU A 19 43.04 52.82 34.77
N ASP A 20 41.93 52.53 34.04
CA ASP A 20 40.92 53.53 33.74
C ASP A 20 39.51 52.89 33.77
N PRO A 21 38.58 53.50 34.50
CA PRO A 21 37.27 52.91 34.78
C PRO A 21 36.21 53.52 33.85
N ALA A 22 35.47 52.72 33.15
CA ALA A 22 34.10 52.97 32.79
C ALA A 22 33.61 52.02 31.70
N ASP A 23 32.94 50.96 32.07
CA ASP A 23 31.60 50.67 31.58
C ASP A 23 31.03 49.47 32.37
N LYS A 24 30.44 49.80 33.52
CA LYS A 24 29.56 48.85 34.22
C LYS A 24 28.24 48.81 33.49
N VAL A 25 28.09 47.89 32.56
CA VAL A 25 26.79 47.37 32.19
C VAL A 25 26.23 46.63 33.39
N PRO A 26 25.10 47.01 33.94
CA PRO A 26 24.52 46.30 35.07
C PRO A 26 24.15 44.88 34.64
N ASP A 27 24.78 43.93 35.24
CA ASP A 27 24.36 42.54 35.31
C ASP A 27 22.96 42.52 35.95
N ARG A 28 21.94 42.62 35.12
CA ARG A 28 20.58 42.19 35.50
C ARG A 28 20.62 40.68 35.59
N GLY A 29 21.14 40.24 36.70
CA GLY A 29 20.85 38.90 37.20
C GLY A 29 19.35 38.75 37.27
N THR A 30 18.78 38.19 36.20
CA THR A 30 17.48 37.53 36.30
C THR A 30 17.68 36.38 37.30
N SER A 31 17.27 36.62 38.53
CA SER A 31 17.00 35.55 39.48
C SER A 31 16.19 34.49 38.72
N PRO A 32 16.57 33.21 38.77
CA PRO A 32 15.70 32.18 38.24
C PRO A 32 14.53 32.07 39.21
N GLY A 33 13.60 33.00 39.06
CA GLY A 33 12.36 33.01 39.81
C GLY A 33 11.32 32.11 39.16
N SER A 34 10.33 31.78 39.89
CA SER A 34 9.09 31.03 39.76
C SER A 34 8.40 30.88 38.38
N ASP A 35 9.04 31.25 37.27
CA ASP A 35 8.44 31.28 35.95
C ASP A 35 9.15 30.41 34.89
N PHE A 36 10.10 29.53 35.29
CA PHE A 36 10.77 28.70 34.30
C PHE A 36 9.76 27.78 33.61
N LEU A 37 9.40 28.15 32.40
CA LEU A 37 8.44 27.44 31.53
C LEU A 37 7.03 27.27 32.10
N GLN A 38 6.65 27.95 33.20
CA GLN A 38 5.33 27.81 33.87
C GLN A 38 4.92 26.35 34.09
N LEU A 39 5.84 25.54 34.59
CA LEU A 39 5.64 24.10 34.77
C LEU A 39 4.81 23.80 36.02
N GLU A 40 3.64 23.19 35.87
CA GLU A 40 2.76 22.75 36.96
C GLU A 40 2.79 21.22 37.12
N ILE A 41 3.52 20.71 38.11
CA ILE A 41 3.68 19.29 38.37
C ILE A 41 2.65 18.72 39.38
N GLY A 42 1.79 19.57 39.95
CA GLY A 42 0.95 19.23 41.09
C GLY A 42 -0.01 18.05 40.87
N GLN A 43 -0.41 17.76 39.64
CA GLN A 43 -1.33 16.66 39.31
C GLN A 43 -0.63 15.37 38.87
N VAL A 44 0.70 15.35 38.80
CA VAL A 44 1.44 14.18 38.30
C VAL A 44 1.78 13.22 39.46
N PRO A 45 1.37 11.94 39.40
CA PRO A 45 1.75 10.93 40.40
C PRO A 45 3.26 10.84 40.57
N ALA A 46 3.73 10.55 41.78
CA ALA A 46 5.15 10.56 42.12
C ALA A 46 6.01 9.69 41.18
N GLY A 47 5.53 8.52 40.76
CA GLY A 47 6.23 7.63 39.84
C GLY A 47 6.30 8.13 38.39
N GLY A 48 5.50 9.12 37.98
CA GLY A 48 5.46 9.69 36.63
C GLY A 48 6.24 11.00 36.46
N ARG A 49 6.67 11.63 37.54
CA ARG A 49 7.23 13.00 37.53
C ARG A 49 8.49 13.17 36.68
N THR A 50 9.36 12.19 36.66
CA THR A 50 10.60 12.22 35.85
C THR A 50 10.25 12.18 34.35
N ALA A 51 9.36 11.29 33.95
CA ALA A 51 8.95 11.19 32.54
C ALA A 51 8.28 12.49 32.09
N TRP A 52 7.31 12.97 32.87
CA TRP A 52 6.60 14.22 32.62
C TRP A 52 7.57 15.42 32.46
N LEU A 53 8.52 15.60 33.39
CA LEU A 53 9.50 16.69 33.32
C LEU A 53 10.39 16.57 32.09
N THR A 54 10.83 15.35 31.77
CA THR A 54 11.63 15.09 30.57
C THR A 54 10.86 15.51 29.30
N ASP A 55 9.58 15.18 29.22
CA ASP A 55 8.74 15.48 28.05
C ASP A 55 8.42 16.98 27.95
N GLN A 56 8.15 17.66 29.07
CA GLN A 56 7.95 19.11 29.06
C GLN A 56 9.20 19.87 28.59
N LEU A 57 10.39 19.51 29.10
CA LEU A 57 11.64 20.12 28.68
C LEU A 57 11.95 19.81 27.20
N ARG A 58 11.71 18.57 26.77
CA ARG A 58 11.87 18.18 25.36
C ARG A 58 10.96 18.97 24.45
N SER A 59 9.69 19.13 24.80
CA SER A 59 8.74 19.94 24.05
C SER A 59 9.19 21.40 23.98
N ALA A 60 9.63 21.98 25.11
CA ALA A 60 10.12 23.35 25.14
C ALA A 60 11.38 23.58 24.28
N ILE A 61 12.23 22.57 24.14
CA ILE A 61 13.38 22.60 23.22
C ILE A 61 12.91 22.49 21.77
N THR A 62 11.94 21.62 21.50
CA THR A 62 11.44 21.36 20.14
C THR A 62 10.65 22.54 19.58
N ASP A 63 9.82 23.19 20.39
CA ASP A 63 9.00 24.33 20.00
C ASP A 63 9.72 25.70 20.12
N GLY A 64 11.00 25.68 20.49
CA GLY A 64 11.88 26.84 20.52
C GLY A 64 11.74 27.73 21.77
N ARG A 65 10.89 27.39 22.74
CA ARG A 65 10.83 28.10 24.05
C ARG A 65 12.16 27.98 24.81
N LEU A 66 12.90 26.91 24.59
CA LEU A 66 14.28 26.74 25.00
C LEU A 66 15.18 26.59 23.77
N PRO A 67 15.68 27.67 23.20
CA PRO A 67 16.52 27.61 22.01
C PRO A 67 17.89 26.97 22.29
N VAL A 68 18.57 26.52 21.24
CA VAL A 68 19.95 26.01 21.34
C VAL A 68 20.85 27.09 21.93
N GLY A 69 21.63 26.72 22.93
CA GLY A 69 22.44 27.63 23.73
C GLY A 69 21.75 28.16 25.00
N ALA A 70 20.44 28.00 25.15
CA ALA A 70 19.71 28.37 26.36
C ALA A 70 20.26 27.60 27.57
N ARG A 71 20.38 28.30 28.70
CA ARG A 71 20.86 27.71 29.96
C ARG A 71 19.70 27.16 30.78
N LEU A 72 19.80 25.92 31.19
CA LEU A 72 18.86 25.29 32.11
C LEU A 72 19.18 25.64 33.56
N PRO A 73 18.20 25.77 34.46
CA PRO A 73 18.41 25.95 35.88
C PRO A 73 19.27 24.82 36.47
N ALA A 74 20.00 25.11 37.53
CA ALA A 74 20.67 24.05 38.27
C ALA A 74 19.65 23.07 38.84
N SER A 75 19.95 21.77 38.79
CA SER A 75 19.01 20.71 39.20
C SER A 75 18.44 20.89 40.63
N ARG A 76 19.18 21.55 41.49
CA ARG A 76 18.73 21.85 42.86
C ARG A 76 17.69 22.96 42.85
N VAL A 77 17.93 24.02 42.09
CA VAL A 77 17.03 25.17 41.97
C VAL A 77 15.68 24.73 41.34
N LEU A 78 15.73 24.03 40.19
CA LEU A 78 14.52 23.55 39.53
C LEU A 78 13.74 22.56 40.40
N ALA A 79 14.43 21.73 41.22
CA ALA A 79 13.78 20.80 42.14
C ALA A 79 13.04 21.54 43.27
N GLU A 80 13.59 22.63 43.79
CA GLU A 80 12.97 23.50 44.80
C GLU A 80 11.74 24.19 44.23
N GLU A 81 11.83 24.78 43.02
CA GLU A 81 10.70 25.44 42.34
C GLU A 81 9.53 24.49 42.02
N LEU A 82 9.82 23.30 41.56
CA LEU A 82 8.80 22.29 41.23
C LEU A 82 8.31 21.46 42.40
N HIS A 83 8.83 21.68 43.62
CA HIS A 83 8.53 20.89 44.82
C HIS A 83 8.71 19.38 44.60
N VAL A 84 9.82 19.01 43.94
CA VAL A 84 10.21 17.59 43.70
C VAL A 84 11.57 17.27 44.27
N THR A 85 11.91 16.00 44.36
CA THR A 85 13.25 15.59 44.78
C THR A 85 14.27 15.93 43.66
N ARG A 86 15.47 16.32 44.07
CA ARG A 86 16.58 16.58 43.13
C ARG A 86 16.83 15.40 42.17
N GLY A 87 16.57 14.15 42.61
CA GLY A 87 16.70 12.96 41.81
C GLY A 87 15.81 12.98 40.55
N VAL A 88 14.58 13.51 40.64
CA VAL A 88 13.68 13.65 39.52
C VAL A 88 14.27 14.56 38.43
N VAL A 89 14.79 15.72 38.83
CA VAL A 89 15.38 16.67 37.87
C VAL A 89 16.72 16.14 37.30
N THR A 90 17.54 15.56 38.13
CA THR A 90 18.83 14.97 37.69
C THR A 90 18.61 13.85 36.68
N GLU A 91 17.63 13.00 36.92
CA GLU A 91 17.27 11.91 35.99
C GLU A 91 16.65 12.45 34.69
N ALA A 92 15.80 13.46 34.76
CA ALA A 92 15.27 14.11 33.55
C ALA A 92 16.38 14.73 32.69
N TYR A 93 17.32 15.43 33.33
CA TYR A 93 18.50 15.99 32.64
C TYR A 93 19.41 14.90 32.07
N ARG A 94 19.61 13.79 32.77
CA ARG A 94 20.36 12.65 32.26
C ARG A 94 19.76 12.11 30.97
N ARG A 95 18.45 11.91 30.94
CA ARG A 95 17.72 11.43 29.74
C ARG A 95 17.83 12.39 28.55
N LEU A 96 17.73 13.68 28.80
CA LEU A 96 17.92 14.69 27.76
C LEU A 96 19.38 14.78 27.29
N ALA A 97 20.35 14.56 28.17
CA ALA A 97 21.76 14.50 27.80
C ALA A 97 22.09 13.22 26.99
N GLU A 98 21.51 12.09 27.35
CA GLU A 98 21.65 10.84 26.60
C GLU A 98 21.07 10.96 25.17
N SER A 99 20.01 11.75 24.99
CA SER A 99 19.48 12.08 23.67
C SER A 99 20.23 13.22 22.95
N GLY A 100 21.28 13.75 23.54
CA GLY A 100 22.10 14.81 22.96
C GLY A 100 21.45 16.20 22.95
N GLN A 101 20.27 16.35 23.56
CA GLN A 101 19.53 17.62 23.55
C GLN A 101 20.12 18.66 24.50
N ILE A 102 20.73 18.24 25.58
CA ILE A 102 21.43 19.12 26.50
C ILE A 102 22.86 18.62 26.79
N ALA A 103 23.75 19.51 27.19
CA ALA A 103 25.12 19.18 27.56
C ALA A 103 25.59 19.98 28.77
N GLY A 104 26.39 19.37 29.64
CA GLY A 104 27.10 20.07 30.71
C GLY A 104 28.32 20.82 30.15
N ARG A 105 28.43 22.13 30.37
CA ARG A 105 29.57 22.98 29.97
C ARG A 105 30.34 23.53 31.18
N GLY A 106 30.69 22.66 32.11
CA GLY A 106 31.51 23.01 33.28
C GLY A 106 30.92 24.20 34.07
N ARG A 107 31.64 25.33 34.18
CA ARG A 107 31.18 26.52 34.90
C ARG A 107 29.95 27.21 34.30
N LEU A 108 29.64 26.96 33.03
CA LEU A 108 28.44 27.50 32.35
C LEU A 108 27.16 26.72 32.69
N GLY A 109 27.26 25.60 33.40
CA GLY A 109 26.11 24.78 33.77
C GLY A 109 25.62 23.88 32.64
N THR A 110 24.33 23.50 32.66
CA THR A 110 23.69 22.68 31.65
C THR A 110 23.06 23.60 30.61
N VAL A 111 23.33 23.36 29.32
CA VAL A 111 22.82 24.15 28.20
C VAL A 111 22.13 23.25 27.17
N VAL A 112 21.19 23.80 26.42
CA VAL A 112 20.61 23.13 25.26
C VAL A 112 21.67 23.03 24.17
N ALA A 113 22.03 21.79 23.79
CA ALA A 113 23.09 21.50 22.83
C ALA A 113 22.57 21.31 21.41
N ALA A 114 21.39 20.68 21.27
CA ALA A 114 20.71 20.48 20.00
C ALA A 114 19.20 20.50 20.25
N ALA A 115 18.45 21.19 19.37
CA ALA A 115 17.03 20.94 19.23
C ALA A 115 16.88 19.71 18.31
N PRO A 116 15.95 18.74 18.60
CA PRO A 116 15.51 17.83 17.57
C PRO A 116 15.15 18.69 16.34
N ALA A 117 15.60 18.30 15.15
CA ALA A 117 15.08 18.93 13.96
C ALA A 117 13.54 18.85 14.11
N ALA A 118 12.88 19.98 14.22
CA ALA A 118 11.44 20.01 14.09
C ALA A 118 11.18 19.17 12.85
N PRO A 119 10.24 18.20 12.85
CA PRO A 119 9.84 17.60 11.61
C PRO A 119 9.63 18.80 10.70
N HIS A 120 10.49 18.91 9.68
CA HIS A 120 10.28 19.90 8.66
C HIS A 120 8.88 19.56 8.22
N GLY A 121 7.91 20.34 8.71
CA GLY A 121 6.62 20.41 8.07
C GLY A 121 6.92 20.87 6.64
N ARG A 122 7.40 19.95 5.83
CA ARG A 122 6.64 19.73 4.65
C ARG A 122 5.29 19.31 5.25
N ALA A 123 4.42 20.32 5.50
CA ALA A 123 3.17 20.16 4.83
C ALA A 123 3.59 19.52 3.51
N HIS A 124 3.49 18.18 3.39
CA HIS A 124 3.01 17.68 2.15
C HIS A 124 1.77 18.58 2.00
N ASP A 125 1.91 19.60 1.19
CA ASP A 125 0.86 19.94 0.30
C ASP A 125 0.54 18.61 -0.38
N MET A 126 -0.18 17.77 0.30
CA MET A 126 -1.24 16.96 -0.27
C MET A 126 -1.96 17.99 -1.09
N PRO A 127 -1.84 17.93 -2.45
CA PRO A 127 -2.37 18.97 -3.31
C PRO A 127 -3.72 19.33 -2.72
N GLY A 128 -3.83 20.57 -2.24
CA GLY A 128 -4.70 21.04 -1.16
C GLY A 128 -5.99 20.28 -1.05
N THR A 129 -6.45 20.09 0.14
CA THR A 129 -7.86 20.17 0.49
C THR A 129 -8.41 21.60 0.26
N ALA A 130 -7.93 22.30 -0.79
CA ALA A 130 -8.75 23.18 -1.57
C ALA A 130 -9.81 22.24 -2.15
N ALA A 131 -11.08 22.54 -1.97
CA ALA A 131 -12.19 22.01 -2.74
C ALA A 131 -11.93 22.25 -4.26
N GLY A 132 -10.88 21.58 -4.78
CA GLY A 132 -10.62 21.39 -6.18
C GLY A 132 -11.71 20.44 -6.63
N SER A 133 -12.58 20.90 -7.52
CA SER A 133 -13.65 20.12 -8.09
C SER A 133 -13.13 18.72 -8.43
N GLY A 134 -13.94 17.66 -8.19
CA GLY A 134 -13.59 16.31 -8.57
C GLY A 134 -13.11 16.17 -10.01
N ALA A 135 -13.44 17.15 -10.86
CA ALA A 135 -12.98 17.31 -12.25
C ALA A 135 -11.44 17.30 -12.41
N ALA A 136 -10.67 17.84 -11.47
CA ALA A 136 -9.21 17.97 -11.63
C ALA A 136 -8.50 16.60 -11.68
N ILE A 137 -8.96 15.62 -10.89
CA ILE A 137 -8.37 14.28 -10.83
C ILE A 137 -8.64 13.48 -12.12
N PHE A 138 -9.76 13.73 -12.79
CA PHE A 138 -10.16 13.02 -14.01
C PHE A 138 -9.68 13.68 -15.30
N SER A 139 -9.21 14.95 -15.23
CA SER A 139 -8.71 15.71 -16.38
C SER A 139 -7.18 15.71 -16.49
N SER A 140 -6.44 15.31 -15.46
CA SER A 140 -4.98 15.26 -15.51
C SER A 140 -4.50 14.19 -16.50
N GLY A 141 -3.57 14.55 -17.39
CA GLY A 141 -2.88 13.59 -18.26
C GLY A 141 -1.92 12.68 -17.50
N ASP A 142 -1.47 13.12 -16.33
CA ASP A 142 -0.67 12.34 -15.39
C ASP A 142 -1.58 11.45 -14.55
N ARG A 143 -1.37 10.14 -14.65
CA ARG A 143 -2.15 9.12 -13.93
C ARG A 143 -1.40 8.53 -12.74
N ASP A 144 -0.20 9.01 -12.42
CA ASP A 144 0.56 8.51 -11.28
C ASP A 144 -0.18 8.81 -9.97
N GLY A 145 -0.41 7.77 -9.19
CA GLY A 145 -1.10 7.86 -7.91
C GLY A 145 -2.59 8.23 -7.97
N VAL A 146 -3.19 8.41 -9.17
CA VAL A 146 -4.59 8.86 -9.34
C VAL A 146 -5.59 7.97 -8.59
N VAL A 147 -5.36 6.66 -8.56
CA VAL A 147 -6.21 5.71 -7.82
C VAL A 147 -6.09 5.91 -6.30
N ASP A 148 -4.90 6.22 -5.80
CA ASP A 148 -4.67 6.47 -4.38
C ASP A 148 -5.31 7.80 -3.94
N VAL A 149 -5.19 8.83 -4.76
CA VAL A 149 -5.86 10.12 -4.55
C VAL A 149 -7.38 9.92 -4.51
N LEU A 150 -7.96 9.24 -5.51
CA LEU A 150 -9.40 8.94 -5.52
C LEU A 150 -9.82 8.10 -4.31
N ARG A 151 -9.02 7.13 -3.90
CA ARG A 151 -9.28 6.29 -2.72
C ARG A 151 -9.36 7.11 -1.44
N ALA A 152 -8.50 8.11 -1.29
CA ALA A 152 -8.47 8.99 -0.13
C ALA A 152 -9.61 10.01 -0.09
N MET A 153 -10.25 10.30 -1.23
CA MET A 153 -11.36 11.26 -1.29
C MET A 153 -12.59 10.73 -0.53
N PRO A 154 -13.30 11.59 0.23
CA PRO A 154 -14.54 11.19 0.88
C PRO A 154 -15.64 10.94 -0.17
N CYS A 155 -16.50 9.96 0.09
CA CYS A 155 -17.68 9.69 -0.72
C CYS A 155 -18.79 9.10 0.15
N ARG A 156 -20.03 9.21 -0.30
CA ARG A 156 -21.18 8.56 0.32
C ARG A 156 -21.31 7.11 -0.13
N ILE A 157 -21.06 6.85 -1.41
CA ILE A 157 -21.17 5.52 -2.03
C ILE A 157 -19.89 5.24 -2.80
N ASP A 158 -19.21 4.15 -2.48
CA ASP A 158 -18.00 3.70 -3.17
C ASP A 158 -18.31 2.52 -4.10
N LEU A 159 -18.35 2.78 -5.40
CA LEU A 159 -18.47 1.79 -6.46
C LEU A 159 -17.13 1.60 -7.20
N SER A 160 -16.00 1.88 -6.55
CA SER A 160 -14.68 1.62 -7.13
C SER A 160 -14.44 0.13 -7.35
N PRO A 161 -13.84 -0.28 -8.48
CA PRO A 161 -13.54 -1.68 -8.74
C PRO A 161 -12.47 -2.23 -7.79
N GLY A 162 -12.51 -3.54 -7.55
CA GLY A 162 -11.48 -4.24 -6.80
C GLY A 162 -11.53 -4.08 -5.28
N VAL A 163 -12.53 -3.42 -4.71
CA VAL A 163 -12.77 -3.38 -3.26
C VAL A 163 -13.66 -4.55 -2.88
N PRO A 164 -13.18 -5.50 -2.02
CA PRO A 164 -13.98 -6.64 -1.57
C PRO A 164 -14.99 -6.27 -0.48
N ASP A 165 -15.83 -7.23 -0.07
CA ASP A 165 -16.75 -7.08 1.07
C ASP A 165 -16.00 -7.10 2.41
N LEU A 166 -15.42 -5.96 2.79
CA LEU A 166 -14.65 -5.83 4.03
C LEU A 166 -15.51 -6.02 5.30
N ALA A 167 -16.82 -5.75 5.20
CA ALA A 167 -17.76 -5.99 6.29
C ALA A 167 -17.96 -7.49 6.57
N ALA A 168 -17.77 -8.34 5.57
CA ALA A 168 -17.84 -9.79 5.69
C ALA A 168 -16.55 -10.45 6.18
N PHE A 169 -15.50 -9.67 6.49
CA PHE A 169 -14.26 -10.25 7.02
C PHE A 169 -14.53 -11.12 8.25
N PRO A 170 -14.03 -12.37 8.33
CA PRO A 170 -14.37 -13.33 9.38
C PRO A 170 -13.63 -13.04 10.69
N ARG A 171 -13.93 -11.89 11.33
CA ARG A 171 -13.22 -11.39 12.53
C ARG A 171 -13.13 -12.43 13.65
N ALA A 172 -14.23 -13.11 13.95
CA ALA A 172 -14.25 -14.12 15.02
C ALA A 172 -13.39 -15.32 14.71
N GLY A 173 -13.42 -15.85 13.45
CA GLY A 173 -12.57 -16.92 13.00
C GLY A 173 -11.10 -16.54 13.02
N TRP A 174 -10.79 -15.37 12.48
CA TRP A 174 -9.44 -14.81 12.50
C TRP A 174 -8.87 -14.69 13.92
N LEU A 175 -9.64 -14.10 14.83
CA LEU A 175 -9.21 -13.92 16.22
C LEU A 175 -8.99 -15.24 16.96
N ARG A 176 -9.87 -16.25 16.73
CA ARG A 176 -9.67 -17.61 17.29
C ARG A 176 -8.39 -18.24 16.77
N ALA A 177 -8.16 -18.18 15.45
CA ALA A 177 -6.95 -18.72 14.84
C ALA A 177 -5.69 -18.02 15.35
N GLN A 178 -5.72 -16.69 15.46
CA GLN A 178 -4.59 -15.90 15.95
C GLN A 178 -4.26 -16.20 17.42
N ARG A 179 -5.28 -16.33 18.28
CA ARG A 179 -5.07 -16.72 19.69
C ARG A 179 -4.42 -18.09 19.81
N ALA A 180 -4.91 -19.05 19.02
CA ALA A 180 -4.34 -20.40 19.04
C ALA A 180 -2.87 -20.41 18.55
N ILE A 181 -2.56 -19.67 17.46
CA ILE A 181 -1.16 -19.56 16.98
C ILE A 181 -0.26 -18.94 18.05
N LEU A 182 -0.69 -17.86 18.69
CA LEU A 182 0.13 -17.19 19.73
C LEU A 182 0.27 -18.04 21.01
N ALA A 183 -0.72 -18.88 21.33
CA ALA A 183 -0.63 -19.79 22.48
C ALA A 183 0.36 -20.94 22.24
N ASP A 184 0.46 -21.41 21.00
CA ASP A 184 1.28 -22.57 20.61
C ASP A 184 2.68 -22.16 20.11
N ALA A 185 2.92 -20.86 19.85
CA ALA A 185 4.16 -20.35 19.25
C ALA A 185 5.36 -20.50 20.20
N ALA A 186 6.43 -21.12 19.71
CA ALA A 186 7.73 -21.13 20.40
C ALA A 186 8.49 -19.80 20.18
N PRO A 187 9.43 -19.42 21.05
CA PRO A 187 10.25 -18.21 20.86
C PRO A 187 10.93 -18.12 19.49
N ALA A 188 11.33 -19.24 18.90
CA ALA A 188 11.93 -19.30 17.56
C ALA A 188 10.98 -18.86 16.43
N ASP A 189 9.67 -19.01 16.62
CA ASP A 189 8.66 -18.63 15.62
C ASP A 189 8.56 -17.10 15.47
N PHE A 190 9.11 -16.32 16.40
CA PHE A 190 9.18 -14.86 16.32
C PHE A 190 10.50 -14.36 15.70
N GLY A 191 11.39 -15.27 15.29
CA GLY A 191 12.64 -14.94 14.63
C GLY A 191 12.48 -14.71 13.11
N TYR A 192 13.60 -14.40 12.46
CA TYR A 192 13.64 -14.36 10.98
C TYR A 192 13.40 -15.77 10.42
N GLY A 193 12.43 -15.86 9.49
CA GLY A 193 12.07 -17.11 8.82
C GLY A 193 12.66 -17.23 7.41
N ASP A 194 12.15 -18.23 6.68
CA ASP A 194 12.45 -18.40 5.26
C ASP A 194 11.87 -17.22 4.46
N PRO A 195 12.64 -16.53 3.60
CA PRO A 195 12.13 -15.46 2.73
C PRO A 195 10.96 -15.89 1.84
N ARG A 196 10.86 -17.17 1.50
CA ARG A 196 9.71 -17.74 0.76
C ARG A 196 8.40 -17.70 1.58
N GLY A 197 8.47 -17.52 2.89
CA GLY A 197 7.33 -17.53 3.80
C GLY A 197 7.22 -18.80 4.65
N ALA A 198 6.30 -18.76 5.61
CA ALA A 198 6.09 -19.85 6.56
C ALA A 198 5.76 -21.18 5.86
N PRO A 199 6.46 -22.29 6.18
CA PRO A 199 6.21 -23.58 5.54
C PRO A 199 4.77 -24.06 5.65
N ALA A 200 4.09 -23.75 6.77
CA ALA A 200 2.67 -24.07 6.95
C ALA A 200 1.79 -23.38 5.90
N LEU A 201 2.02 -22.08 5.65
CA LEU A 201 1.25 -21.35 4.65
C LEU A 201 1.57 -21.82 3.23
N ARG A 202 2.84 -22.08 2.93
CA ARG A 202 3.24 -22.59 1.61
C ARG A 202 2.54 -23.92 1.28
N ARG A 203 2.46 -24.85 2.24
CA ARG A 203 1.69 -26.12 2.11
C ARG A 203 0.19 -25.88 1.91
N ALA A 204 -0.39 -24.98 2.71
CA ALA A 204 -1.81 -24.64 2.61
C ALA A 204 -2.16 -24.02 1.25
N ILE A 205 -1.30 -23.13 0.73
CA ILE A 205 -1.44 -22.53 -0.60
C ILE A 205 -1.33 -23.59 -1.69
N ALA A 206 -0.32 -24.47 -1.66
CA ALA A 206 -0.15 -25.53 -2.65
C ALA A 206 -1.40 -26.44 -2.70
N GLY A 207 -1.94 -26.83 -1.54
CA GLY A 207 -3.19 -27.58 -1.45
C GLY A 207 -4.41 -26.80 -1.97
N TRP A 208 -4.49 -25.49 -1.68
CA TRP A 208 -5.53 -24.60 -2.20
C TRP A 208 -5.49 -24.50 -3.72
N LEU A 209 -4.32 -24.29 -4.30
CA LEU A 209 -4.10 -24.16 -5.74
C LEU A 209 -4.44 -25.44 -6.49
N ALA A 210 -4.09 -26.61 -5.94
CA ALA A 210 -4.45 -27.90 -6.51
C ALA A 210 -5.97 -28.08 -6.60
N ARG A 211 -6.70 -27.73 -5.54
CA ARG A 211 -8.16 -27.89 -5.48
C ARG A 211 -8.93 -26.86 -6.32
N ASN A 212 -8.46 -25.63 -6.36
CA ASN A 212 -9.23 -24.52 -6.92
C ASN A 212 -8.75 -24.05 -8.29
N ARG A 213 -7.47 -24.28 -8.64
CA ARG A 213 -6.86 -23.77 -9.88
C ARG A 213 -6.22 -24.85 -10.75
N GLY A 214 -6.21 -26.11 -10.28
CA GLY A 214 -5.57 -27.24 -10.98
C GLY A 214 -4.04 -27.23 -10.93
N ILE A 215 -3.42 -26.28 -10.22
CA ILE A 215 -1.97 -26.13 -10.13
C ILE A 215 -1.44 -27.14 -9.10
N ARG A 216 -0.58 -28.04 -9.55
CA ARG A 216 0.17 -28.96 -8.68
C ARG A 216 1.58 -28.41 -8.50
N ALA A 217 1.80 -27.71 -7.39
CA ALA A 217 3.09 -27.14 -7.03
C ALA A 217 3.65 -27.82 -5.78
N ASP A 218 4.97 -27.98 -5.72
CA ASP A 218 5.63 -28.28 -4.46
C ASP A 218 5.50 -27.05 -3.53
N PRO A 219 5.23 -27.24 -2.23
CA PRO A 219 5.26 -26.13 -1.28
C PRO A 219 6.55 -25.30 -1.32
N ASP A 220 7.67 -25.87 -1.73
CA ASP A 220 8.94 -25.18 -1.85
C ASP A 220 9.04 -24.26 -3.09
N GLU A 221 8.16 -24.42 -4.08
CA GLU A 221 8.00 -23.51 -5.21
C GLU A 221 7.15 -22.28 -4.88
N VAL A 222 6.41 -22.29 -3.77
CA VAL A 222 5.53 -21.19 -3.39
C VAL A 222 6.32 -20.09 -2.68
N VAL A 223 6.30 -18.90 -3.22
CA VAL A 223 6.88 -17.70 -2.60
C VAL A 223 5.75 -16.79 -2.10
N VAL A 224 5.65 -16.61 -0.78
CA VAL A 224 4.67 -15.69 -0.17
C VAL A 224 5.13 -14.25 -0.39
N VAL A 225 4.22 -13.41 -0.86
CA VAL A 225 4.47 -12.01 -1.21
C VAL A 225 3.46 -11.06 -0.56
N ALA A 226 3.77 -9.77 -0.48
CA ALA A 226 2.88 -8.74 0.03
C ALA A 226 1.81 -8.32 -1.01
N GLY A 227 1.08 -9.32 -1.54
CA GLY A 227 0.09 -9.16 -2.61
C GLY A 227 0.73 -9.09 -4.00
N VAL A 228 -0.13 -9.02 -5.03
CA VAL A 228 0.29 -9.02 -6.45
C VAL A 228 1.24 -7.87 -6.78
N ALA A 229 1.09 -6.70 -6.14
CA ALA A 229 2.01 -5.58 -6.36
C ALA A 229 3.48 -5.96 -6.10
N GLN A 230 3.77 -6.69 -5.02
CA GLN A 230 5.13 -7.18 -4.77
C GLN A 230 5.52 -8.29 -5.75
N ALA A 231 4.60 -9.20 -6.10
CA ALA A 231 4.87 -10.20 -7.13
C ALA A 231 5.33 -9.55 -8.43
N LEU A 232 4.60 -8.53 -8.91
CA LEU A 232 4.95 -7.78 -10.13
C LEU A 232 6.29 -7.04 -9.99
N SER A 233 6.59 -6.44 -8.82
CA SER A 233 7.88 -5.81 -8.58
C SER A 233 9.05 -6.80 -8.66
N LEU A 234 8.89 -8.00 -8.10
CA LEU A 234 9.91 -9.04 -8.17
C LEU A 234 10.09 -9.55 -9.59
N LEU A 235 8.98 -9.79 -10.31
CA LEU A 235 9.00 -10.22 -11.71
C LEU A 235 9.59 -9.15 -12.62
N ALA A 236 9.26 -7.87 -12.43
CA ALA A 236 9.86 -6.78 -13.20
C ALA A 236 11.39 -6.78 -13.08
N ARG A 237 11.91 -6.93 -11.86
CA ARG A 237 13.38 -7.02 -11.64
C ARG A 237 13.98 -8.24 -12.33
N LEU A 238 13.31 -9.38 -12.29
CA LEU A 238 13.74 -10.61 -12.93
C LEU A 238 13.80 -10.44 -14.46
N LEU A 239 12.72 -9.93 -15.05
CA LEU A 239 12.65 -9.68 -16.50
C LEU A 239 13.74 -8.71 -16.98
N LEU A 240 14.04 -7.65 -16.22
CA LEU A 240 15.15 -6.75 -16.54
C LEU A 240 16.51 -7.44 -16.50
N ALA A 241 16.71 -8.34 -15.51
CA ALA A 241 17.95 -9.12 -15.43
C ALA A 241 18.10 -10.07 -16.63
N ASP A 242 16.99 -10.59 -17.16
CA ASP A 242 16.93 -11.39 -18.39
C ASP A 242 17.04 -10.54 -19.67
N GLY A 243 17.19 -9.22 -19.56
CA GLY A 243 17.27 -8.30 -20.71
C GLY A 243 15.92 -7.95 -21.34
N ILE A 244 14.80 -8.41 -20.78
CA ILE A 244 13.44 -8.14 -21.27
C ILE A 244 13.01 -6.76 -20.77
N ARG A 245 12.95 -5.77 -21.66
CA ARG A 245 12.59 -4.39 -21.33
C ARG A 245 11.17 -4.00 -21.74
N ARG A 246 10.53 -4.80 -22.59
CA ARG A 246 9.19 -4.55 -23.10
C ARG A 246 8.25 -5.65 -22.62
N VAL A 247 7.14 -5.28 -22.01
CA VAL A 247 6.12 -6.21 -21.51
C VAL A 247 4.79 -5.90 -22.18
N ALA A 248 4.19 -6.90 -22.81
CA ALA A 248 2.84 -6.80 -23.34
C ALA A 248 1.81 -6.82 -22.19
N VAL A 249 0.76 -6.03 -22.32
CA VAL A 249 -0.36 -5.99 -21.37
C VAL A 249 -1.68 -5.96 -22.10
N GLU A 250 -2.73 -6.45 -21.48
CA GLU A 250 -4.10 -6.33 -21.98
C GLU A 250 -4.54 -4.87 -22.10
N ASP A 251 -5.28 -4.52 -23.18
CA ASP A 251 -5.86 -3.20 -23.40
C ASP A 251 -7.33 -3.32 -23.86
N PRO A 252 -8.31 -2.94 -23.01
CA PRO A 252 -8.12 -2.37 -21.66
C PRO A 252 -7.57 -3.38 -20.65
N GLY A 253 -6.86 -2.85 -19.63
CA GLY A 253 -6.22 -3.65 -18.61
C GLY A 253 -6.03 -2.90 -17.28
N SER A 254 -5.46 -3.53 -16.28
CA SER A 254 -5.26 -2.93 -14.95
C SER A 254 -4.27 -1.77 -14.99
N LEU A 255 -4.74 -0.55 -14.68
CA LEU A 255 -3.87 0.64 -14.52
C LEU A 255 -2.76 0.38 -13.49
N GLY A 256 -3.11 -0.12 -12.29
CA GLY A 256 -2.13 -0.34 -11.24
C GLY A 256 -1.08 -1.40 -11.59
N ALA A 257 -1.45 -2.45 -12.35
CA ALA A 257 -0.50 -3.45 -12.81
C ALA A 257 0.47 -2.89 -13.87
N ARG A 258 -0.03 -2.05 -14.80
CA ARG A 258 0.82 -1.31 -15.75
C ARG A 258 1.81 -0.41 -15.04
N GLN A 259 1.32 0.46 -14.16
CA GLN A 259 2.16 1.39 -13.39
C GLN A 259 3.24 0.65 -12.59
N GLN A 260 2.91 -0.53 -12.05
CA GLN A 260 3.88 -1.35 -11.32
C GLN A 260 5.03 -1.84 -12.22
N LEU A 261 4.73 -2.21 -13.48
CA LEU A 261 5.74 -2.61 -14.46
C LEU A 261 6.54 -1.40 -14.97
N GLU A 262 5.88 -0.28 -15.25
CA GLU A 262 6.51 0.98 -15.68
C GLU A 262 7.47 1.50 -14.59
N TYR A 263 7.02 1.52 -13.33
CA TYR A 263 7.87 1.85 -12.19
C TYR A 263 9.05 0.89 -12.04
N GLY A 264 8.85 -0.39 -12.41
CA GLY A 264 9.90 -1.41 -12.50
C GLY A 264 10.88 -1.22 -13.67
N GLY A 265 10.69 -0.21 -14.52
CA GLY A 265 11.60 0.12 -15.63
C GLY A 265 11.25 -0.52 -16.98
N HIS A 266 10.01 -1.02 -17.14
CA HIS A 266 9.54 -1.61 -18.39
C HIS A 266 8.77 -0.63 -19.25
N SER A 267 8.93 -0.76 -20.56
CA SER A 267 8.03 -0.16 -21.55
C SER A 267 6.84 -1.09 -21.80
N ILE A 268 5.65 -0.54 -21.77
CA ILE A 268 4.40 -1.28 -21.92
C ILE A 268 3.98 -1.33 -23.39
N VAL A 269 3.56 -2.50 -23.84
CA VAL A 269 3.01 -2.72 -25.18
C VAL A 269 1.54 -3.16 -25.05
N PRO A 270 0.56 -2.30 -25.40
CA PRO A 270 -0.85 -2.66 -25.28
C PRO A 270 -1.24 -3.69 -26.34
N ILE A 271 -1.91 -4.75 -25.93
CA ILE A 271 -2.48 -5.78 -26.79
C ILE A 271 -3.99 -5.78 -26.61
N ARG A 272 -4.71 -5.66 -27.71
CA ARG A 272 -6.17 -5.60 -27.72
C ARG A 272 -6.80 -6.83 -27.08
N VAL A 273 -7.86 -6.58 -26.31
CA VAL A 273 -8.77 -7.59 -25.78
C VAL A 273 -10.10 -7.51 -26.53
N ASP A 274 -10.59 -8.65 -26.97
CA ASP A 274 -11.92 -8.80 -27.58
C ASP A 274 -12.75 -9.89 -26.89
N ALA A 275 -13.82 -10.39 -27.52
CA ALA A 275 -14.71 -11.40 -26.94
C ALA A 275 -14.01 -12.74 -26.62
N GLY A 276 -12.88 -13.07 -27.24
CA GLY A 276 -12.07 -14.26 -26.96
C GLY A 276 -10.95 -14.00 -25.93
N GLY A 277 -10.80 -12.77 -25.45
CA GLY A 277 -9.72 -12.35 -24.56
C GLY A 277 -8.58 -11.64 -25.29
N LEU A 278 -7.34 -11.77 -24.79
CA LEU A 278 -6.15 -11.17 -25.39
C LEU A 278 -5.89 -11.72 -26.81
N ASP A 279 -5.60 -10.83 -27.77
CA ASP A 279 -5.26 -11.18 -29.15
C ASP A 279 -3.83 -11.72 -29.23
N VAL A 280 -3.68 -13.05 -29.30
CA VAL A 280 -2.37 -13.72 -29.33
C VAL A 280 -1.63 -13.47 -30.63
N GLY A 281 -2.34 -13.28 -31.75
CA GLY A 281 -1.74 -12.90 -33.04
C GLY A 281 -1.06 -11.53 -32.96
N ALA A 282 -1.73 -10.55 -32.35
CA ALA A 282 -1.17 -9.22 -32.07
C ALA A 282 0.01 -9.29 -31.08
N LEU A 283 -0.08 -10.16 -30.07
CA LEU A 283 1.05 -10.40 -29.14
C LEU A 283 2.29 -10.90 -29.90
N ARG A 284 2.15 -11.91 -30.74
CA ARG A 284 3.26 -12.42 -31.58
C ARG A 284 3.84 -11.34 -32.49
N ALA A 285 2.96 -10.58 -33.16
CA ALA A 285 3.38 -9.49 -34.07
C ALA A 285 4.12 -8.35 -33.32
N SER A 286 3.87 -8.16 -32.03
CA SER A 286 4.52 -7.13 -31.22
C SER A 286 6.02 -7.38 -30.98
N GLY A 287 6.47 -8.63 -31.12
CA GLY A 287 7.84 -9.04 -30.83
C GLY A 287 8.24 -8.91 -29.35
N THR A 288 7.27 -8.79 -28.42
CA THR A 288 7.55 -8.81 -26.98
C THR A 288 7.84 -10.22 -26.51
N GLN A 289 8.67 -10.33 -25.47
CA GLN A 289 9.07 -11.62 -24.89
C GLN A 289 8.35 -11.92 -23.58
N ALA A 290 7.56 -10.97 -23.05
CA ALA A 290 6.77 -11.17 -21.83
C ALA A 290 5.39 -10.55 -21.99
N VAL A 291 4.36 -11.18 -21.37
CA VAL A 291 2.99 -10.69 -21.33
C VAL A 291 2.41 -10.83 -19.94
N LEU A 292 1.73 -9.77 -19.46
CA LEU A 292 0.90 -9.78 -18.26
C LEU A 292 -0.57 -9.81 -18.66
N LEU A 293 -1.32 -10.79 -18.16
CA LEU A 293 -2.75 -10.94 -18.43
C LEU A 293 -3.52 -11.55 -17.26
N THR A 294 -4.85 -11.41 -17.33
CA THR A 294 -5.82 -11.90 -16.34
C THR A 294 -6.78 -12.93 -16.99
N PRO A 295 -6.30 -14.14 -17.36
CA PRO A 295 -6.99 -15.03 -18.31
C PRO A 295 -8.24 -15.71 -17.77
N ALA A 296 -8.37 -15.82 -16.44
CA ALA A 296 -9.54 -16.44 -15.80
C ALA A 296 -10.76 -15.50 -15.75
N HIS A 297 -10.49 -14.20 -15.59
CA HIS A 297 -11.45 -13.11 -15.54
C HIS A 297 -10.73 -11.81 -15.88
N GLN A 298 -10.75 -11.45 -17.18
CA GLN A 298 -10.01 -10.31 -17.69
C GLN A 298 -10.47 -8.99 -17.05
N PHE A 299 -9.54 -8.25 -16.50
CA PHE A 299 -9.84 -6.92 -15.95
C PHE A 299 -9.63 -5.83 -17.03
N PRO A 300 -10.61 -4.96 -17.32
CA PRO A 300 -11.92 -4.86 -16.64
C PRO A 300 -13.09 -5.50 -17.40
N THR A 301 -12.88 -6.13 -18.56
CA THR A 301 -13.97 -6.58 -19.46
C THR A 301 -14.74 -7.78 -18.92
N GLY A 302 -14.15 -8.55 -18.00
CA GLY A 302 -14.74 -9.78 -17.49
C GLY A 302 -14.74 -10.95 -18.48
N VAL A 303 -14.11 -10.80 -19.63
CA VAL A 303 -13.97 -11.87 -20.62
C VAL A 303 -13.04 -12.96 -20.07
N VAL A 304 -13.32 -14.20 -20.42
CA VAL A 304 -12.43 -15.35 -20.12
C VAL A 304 -11.65 -15.66 -21.37
N LEU A 305 -10.35 -15.82 -21.26
CA LEU A 305 -9.49 -16.23 -22.37
C LEU A 305 -9.98 -17.57 -22.91
N ASP A 306 -10.39 -17.62 -24.18
CA ASP A 306 -10.99 -18.82 -24.77
C ASP A 306 -9.98 -19.96 -24.97
N GLY A 307 -10.50 -21.17 -25.28
CA GLY A 307 -9.68 -22.37 -25.35
C GLY A 307 -8.67 -22.37 -26.51
N GLU A 308 -8.97 -21.71 -27.62
CA GLU A 308 -8.07 -21.60 -28.77
C GLU A 308 -6.90 -20.65 -28.43
N ARG A 309 -7.21 -19.45 -27.95
CA ARG A 309 -6.20 -18.47 -27.52
C ARG A 309 -5.34 -18.96 -26.36
N ARG A 310 -5.93 -19.77 -25.46
CA ARG A 310 -5.13 -20.42 -24.40
C ARG A 310 -4.06 -21.35 -24.97
N ARG A 311 -4.38 -22.14 -26.02
CA ARG A 311 -3.40 -23.00 -26.69
C ARG A 311 -2.35 -22.17 -27.42
N GLU A 312 -2.78 -21.19 -28.23
CA GLU A 312 -1.86 -20.29 -28.94
C GLU A 312 -0.89 -19.56 -28.00
N LEU A 313 -1.38 -19.14 -26.82
CA LEU A 313 -0.55 -18.47 -25.81
C LEU A 313 0.45 -19.43 -25.16
N LEU A 314 0.05 -20.68 -24.92
CA LEU A 314 0.95 -21.71 -24.39
C LEU A 314 2.00 -22.12 -25.45
N ASP A 315 1.63 -22.18 -26.72
CA ASP A 315 2.57 -22.41 -27.83
C ASP A 315 3.57 -21.25 -27.91
N TRP A 316 3.11 -20.01 -27.78
CA TRP A 316 4.00 -18.84 -27.72
C TRP A 316 4.93 -18.89 -26.51
N ALA A 317 4.46 -19.35 -25.36
CA ALA A 317 5.31 -19.54 -24.19
C ALA A 317 6.33 -20.66 -24.37
N ALA A 318 5.97 -21.75 -25.06
CA ALA A 318 6.88 -22.85 -25.39
C ALA A 318 8.02 -22.41 -26.33
N GLU A 319 7.78 -21.38 -27.15
CA GLU A 319 8.79 -20.74 -28.00
C GLU A 319 9.72 -19.76 -27.24
N GLY A 320 9.60 -19.68 -25.92
CA GLY A 320 10.45 -18.85 -25.06
C GLY A 320 9.78 -17.57 -24.53
N GLY A 321 8.48 -17.37 -24.77
CA GLY A 321 7.72 -16.28 -24.18
C GLY A 321 7.48 -16.48 -22.68
N VAL A 322 7.46 -15.41 -21.90
CA VAL A 322 7.17 -15.42 -20.46
C VAL A 322 5.75 -14.93 -20.22
N VAL A 323 4.89 -15.81 -19.71
CA VAL A 323 3.52 -15.46 -19.33
C VAL A 323 3.47 -15.10 -17.84
N ILE A 324 2.89 -13.94 -17.51
CA ILE A 324 2.56 -13.54 -16.13
C ILE A 324 1.05 -13.60 -15.99
N GLU A 325 0.56 -14.62 -15.31
CA GLU A 325 -0.85 -14.83 -15.00
C GLU A 325 -1.18 -14.16 -13.67
N ASP A 326 -1.92 -13.03 -13.71
CA ASP A 326 -2.49 -12.38 -12.51
C ASP A 326 -3.89 -12.94 -12.25
N ASP A 327 -4.01 -13.73 -11.21
CA ASP A 327 -5.24 -14.43 -10.82
C ASP A 327 -5.84 -13.79 -9.56
N TYR A 328 -6.45 -12.62 -9.75
CA TYR A 328 -6.86 -11.75 -8.65
C TYR A 328 -8.24 -12.07 -8.06
N ASP A 329 -9.17 -12.70 -8.83
CA ASP A 329 -10.56 -12.91 -8.40
C ASP A 329 -11.27 -14.14 -9.00
N ALA A 330 -10.54 -15.09 -9.59
CA ALA A 330 -11.11 -16.27 -10.26
C ALA A 330 -12.05 -17.11 -9.37
N GLU A 331 -11.87 -17.05 -8.05
CA GLU A 331 -12.77 -17.72 -7.11
C GLU A 331 -14.18 -17.09 -7.07
N HIS A 332 -14.35 -15.87 -7.58
CA HIS A 332 -15.63 -15.16 -7.63
C HIS A 332 -16.42 -15.43 -8.91
N ARG A 333 -16.43 -16.65 -9.39
CA ARG A 333 -17.26 -17.06 -10.52
C ARG A 333 -18.60 -17.60 -10.03
N TYR A 334 -19.71 -17.24 -10.76
CA TYR A 334 -21.08 -17.50 -10.32
C TYR A 334 -21.84 -18.55 -11.13
N ASP A 335 -21.45 -18.74 -12.40
CA ASP A 335 -22.11 -19.61 -13.38
C ASP A 335 -21.58 -21.05 -13.39
N ARG A 336 -20.28 -21.21 -13.24
CA ARG A 336 -19.56 -22.50 -13.30
C ARG A 336 -18.30 -22.47 -12.45
N PRO A 337 -17.63 -23.61 -12.22
CA PRO A 337 -16.30 -23.63 -11.58
C PRO A 337 -15.28 -22.76 -12.34
N PRO A 338 -14.29 -22.19 -11.66
CA PRO A 338 -13.21 -21.45 -12.31
C PRO A 338 -12.49 -22.30 -13.35
N VAL A 339 -12.07 -21.68 -14.45
CA VAL A 339 -11.23 -22.32 -15.46
C VAL A 339 -9.87 -22.62 -14.83
N PRO A 340 -9.24 -23.79 -15.10
CA PRO A 340 -7.89 -24.06 -14.64
C PRO A 340 -6.90 -22.95 -15.04
N ALA A 341 -5.93 -22.67 -14.19
CA ALA A 341 -4.91 -21.67 -14.48
C ALA A 341 -4.01 -22.08 -15.66
N LEU A 342 -3.44 -21.11 -16.40
CA LEU A 342 -2.44 -21.40 -17.44
C LEU A 342 -1.22 -22.12 -16.84
N ARG A 343 -0.81 -21.69 -15.65
CA ARG A 343 0.27 -22.34 -14.88
C ARG A 343 0.05 -23.84 -14.69
N SER A 344 -1.20 -24.31 -14.58
CA SER A 344 -1.50 -25.74 -14.42
C SER A 344 -1.16 -26.58 -15.64
N LEU A 345 -1.04 -25.93 -16.81
CA LEU A 345 -0.78 -26.59 -18.10
C LEU A 345 0.70 -26.45 -18.51
N MET A 346 1.38 -25.40 -18.08
CA MET A 346 2.78 -25.11 -18.46
C MET A 346 3.54 -24.46 -17.29
N PRO A 347 4.03 -25.23 -16.33
CA PRO A 347 4.80 -24.71 -15.21
C PRO A 347 6.11 -24.02 -15.61
N GLU A 348 6.71 -24.41 -16.71
CA GLU A 348 8.01 -23.93 -17.18
C GLU A 348 7.94 -22.55 -17.88
N GLY A 349 6.75 -22.15 -18.38
CA GLY A 349 6.58 -20.90 -19.16
C GLY A 349 5.72 -19.85 -18.48
N VAL A 350 5.04 -20.19 -17.37
CA VAL A 350 4.03 -19.33 -16.73
C VAL A 350 4.45 -18.96 -15.31
N CYS A 351 4.59 -17.66 -15.04
CA CYS A 351 4.62 -17.08 -13.70
C CYS A 351 3.16 -16.85 -13.25
N TYR A 352 2.81 -17.33 -12.07
CA TYR A 352 1.45 -17.21 -11.54
C TYR A 352 1.43 -16.40 -10.25
N ALA A 353 0.62 -15.36 -10.21
CA ALA A 353 0.42 -14.51 -9.03
C ALA A 353 -1.03 -14.60 -8.55
N GLY A 354 -1.21 -14.84 -7.25
CA GLY A 354 -2.52 -14.84 -6.60
C GLY A 354 -2.47 -14.16 -5.24
N SER A 355 -3.63 -13.80 -4.69
CA SER A 355 -3.67 -13.16 -3.37
C SER A 355 -5.00 -13.33 -2.66
N VAL A 356 -5.00 -13.15 -1.32
CA VAL A 356 -6.23 -13.08 -0.52
C VAL A 356 -6.85 -11.70 -0.48
N SER A 357 -6.31 -10.72 -1.21
CA SER A 357 -6.79 -9.34 -1.17
C SER A 357 -8.25 -9.20 -1.55
N LYS A 358 -8.73 -10.00 -2.50
CA LYS A 358 -10.13 -10.00 -2.95
C LYS A 358 -10.97 -11.07 -2.27
N LEU A 359 -10.33 -12.09 -1.69
CA LEU A 359 -10.99 -13.17 -0.94
C LEU A 359 -11.35 -12.77 0.49
N LEU A 360 -10.47 -12.01 1.15
CA LEU A 360 -10.60 -11.60 2.55
C LEU A 360 -10.47 -10.09 2.72
N ALA A 361 -9.25 -9.56 2.65
CA ALA A 361 -9.00 -8.13 2.79
C ALA A 361 -7.62 -7.76 2.24
N PRO A 362 -7.48 -6.63 1.51
CA PRO A 362 -6.20 -6.15 1.01
C PRO A 362 -5.22 -5.75 2.12
N ALA A 363 -5.72 -5.37 3.31
CA ALA A 363 -4.91 -5.02 4.47
C ALA A 363 -4.07 -6.18 5.03
N LEU A 364 -4.40 -7.42 4.72
CA LEU A 364 -3.61 -8.59 5.16
C LEU A 364 -2.24 -8.65 4.49
N ARG A 365 -2.10 -8.04 3.32
CA ARG A 365 -0.85 -8.02 2.54
C ARG A 365 -0.26 -9.43 2.35
N ILE A 366 -1.10 -10.39 1.97
CA ILE A 366 -0.67 -11.76 1.63
C ILE A 366 -1.11 -12.11 0.21
N GLY A 367 -0.16 -12.54 -0.57
CA GLY A 367 -0.30 -13.17 -1.87
C GLY A 367 0.76 -14.26 -2.02
N TRP A 368 0.79 -14.86 -3.18
CA TRP A 368 1.77 -15.87 -3.54
C TRP A 368 2.21 -15.71 -4.99
N LEU A 369 3.42 -16.11 -5.24
CA LEU A 369 4.04 -16.13 -6.54
C LEU A 369 4.62 -17.53 -6.80
N LEU A 370 4.32 -18.11 -7.95
CA LEU A 370 5.00 -19.26 -8.50
C LEU A 370 5.67 -18.83 -9.80
N VAL A 371 6.92 -19.24 -9.96
CA VAL A 371 7.71 -18.96 -11.18
C VAL A 371 8.22 -20.25 -11.77
N PRO A 372 8.67 -20.29 -13.03
CA PRO A 372 9.42 -21.42 -13.56
C PRO A 372 10.54 -21.86 -12.62
N PRO A 373 10.81 -23.17 -12.52
CA PRO A 373 11.79 -23.71 -11.54
C PRO A 373 13.17 -23.11 -11.65
N ASP A 374 13.64 -22.83 -12.86
CA ASP A 374 14.93 -22.19 -13.17
C ASP A 374 15.05 -20.74 -12.67
N ARG A 375 13.92 -20.09 -12.36
CA ARG A 375 13.85 -18.68 -11.89
C ARG A 375 13.62 -18.57 -10.38
N LEU A 376 13.34 -19.68 -9.70
CA LEU A 376 12.94 -19.66 -8.29
C LEU A 376 14.00 -19.05 -7.38
N ASP A 377 15.26 -19.46 -7.52
CA ASP A 377 16.35 -18.96 -6.67
C ASP A 377 16.59 -17.45 -6.87
N ALA A 378 16.44 -16.96 -8.09
CA ALA A 378 16.55 -15.54 -8.39
C ALA A 378 15.42 -14.73 -7.71
N VAL A 379 14.18 -15.24 -7.76
CA VAL A 379 13.03 -14.62 -7.08
C VAL A 379 13.19 -14.65 -5.56
N VAL A 380 13.61 -15.79 -4.99
CA VAL A 380 13.85 -15.91 -3.53
C VAL A 380 14.95 -14.94 -3.08
N THR A 381 16.01 -14.82 -3.89
CA THR A 381 17.09 -13.85 -3.62
C THR A 381 16.57 -12.42 -3.68
N ALA A 382 15.82 -12.06 -4.72
CA ALA A 382 15.21 -10.73 -4.86
C ALA A 382 14.25 -10.43 -3.68
N LYS A 383 13.46 -11.40 -3.26
CA LYS A 383 12.55 -11.32 -2.10
C LYS A 383 13.30 -11.08 -0.79
N ARG A 384 14.40 -11.82 -0.58
CA ARG A 384 15.27 -11.64 0.61
C ARG A 384 15.76 -10.20 0.73
N TYR A 385 16.23 -9.61 -0.36
CA TYR A 385 16.73 -8.23 -0.37
C TYR A 385 15.62 -7.18 -0.41
N ALA A 386 14.38 -7.57 -0.74
CA ALA A 386 13.25 -6.64 -0.71
C ALA A 386 12.70 -6.42 0.70
N ASP A 387 12.53 -7.48 1.50
CA ASP A 387 11.85 -7.38 2.79
C ASP A 387 12.18 -8.49 3.80
N LEU A 388 13.13 -9.39 3.52
CA LEU A 388 13.47 -10.57 4.34
C LEU A 388 12.30 -11.55 4.55
N GLY A 389 11.15 -11.33 3.96
CA GLY A 389 9.92 -12.12 4.11
C GLY A 389 8.78 -11.38 4.80
N ASN A 390 7.57 -11.89 4.62
CA ASN A 390 6.35 -11.30 5.21
C ASN A 390 6.22 -11.68 6.69
N GLY A 391 5.46 -10.89 7.47
CA GLY A 391 5.18 -11.15 8.88
C GLY A 391 4.58 -12.55 9.10
N VAL A 392 5.20 -13.35 9.96
CA VAL A 392 4.90 -14.78 10.12
C VAL A 392 3.53 -15.05 10.74
N ILE A 393 3.10 -14.26 11.73
CA ILE A 393 1.85 -14.51 12.47
C ILE A 393 0.65 -14.49 11.52
N THR A 394 0.56 -13.47 10.66
CA THR A 394 -0.53 -13.37 9.68
C THR A 394 -0.54 -14.56 8.71
N GLN A 395 0.63 -15.05 8.32
CA GLN A 395 0.79 -16.22 7.48
C GLN A 395 0.26 -17.49 8.16
N LEU A 396 0.63 -17.72 9.42
CA LEU A 396 0.20 -18.88 10.18
C LEU A 396 -1.32 -18.88 10.44
N VAL A 397 -1.90 -17.70 10.71
CA VAL A 397 -3.35 -17.54 10.86
C VAL A 397 -4.07 -17.89 9.56
N LEU A 398 -3.58 -17.41 8.41
CA LEU A 398 -4.16 -17.74 7.11
C LEU A 398 -4.04 -19.23 6.80
N ALA A 399 -2.88 -19.85 7.04
CA ALA A 399 -2.68 -21.30 6.87
C ALA A 399 -3.73 -22.09 7.66
N ARG A 400 -3.94 -21.75 8.92
CA ARG A 400 -4.93 -22.40 9.78
C ARG A 400 -6.37 -22.25 9.25
N LEU A 401 -6.73 -21.08 8.71
CA LEU A 401 -8.05 -20.87 8.10
C LEU A 401 -8.24 -21.69 6.82
N MET A 402 -7.18 -21.86 6.02
CA MET A 402 -7.19 -22.71 4.83
C MET A 402 -7.32 -24.18 5.21
N ASP A 403 -6.50 -24.67 6.14
CA ASP A 403 -6.47 -26.08 6.55
C ASP A 403 -7.77 -26.51 7.27
N SER A 404 -8.39 -25.60 8.04
CA SER A 404 -9.68 -25.87 8.71
C SER A 404 -10.90 -25.79 7.79
N GLY A 405 -10.73 -25.37 6.53
CA GLY A 405 -11.83 -25.12 5.60
C GLY A 405 -12.69 -23.90 5.95
N GLU A 406 -12.22 -23.05 6.89
CA GLU A 406 -12.92 -21.78 7.21
C GLU A 406 -12.87 -20.80 6.05
N LEU A 407 -11.75 -20.76 5.31
CA LEU A 407 -11.62 -19.92 4.14
C LEU A 407 -12.64 -20.28 3.05
N GLU A 408 -12.81 -21.56 2.76
CA GLU A 408 -13.80 -22.05 1.78
C GLU A 408 -15.24 -21.77 2.21
N ARG A 409 -15.53 -21.88 3.52
CA ARG A 409 -16.85 -21.51 4.06
C ARG A 409 -17.12 -20.02 3.90
N GLN A 410 -16.12 -19.19 4.20
CA GLN A 410 -16.19 -17.75 4.02
C GLN A 410 -16.40 -17.38 2.56
N LEU A 411 -15.65 -17.98 1.65
CA LEU A 411 -15.77 -17.73 0.21
C LEU A 411 -17.17 -18.07 -0.32
N ARG A 412 -17.77 -19.21 0.11
CA ARG A 412 -19.15 -19.55 -0.25
C ARG A 412 -20.16 -18.52 0.26
N HIS A 413 -19.95 -17.98 1.47
CA HIS A 413 -20.81 -16.93 2.03
C HIS A 413 -20.71 -15.64 1.21
N VAL A 414 -19.50 -15.17 0.93
CA VAL A 414 -19.23 -13.93 0.20
C VAL A 414 -19.70 -14.02 -1.25
N ARG A 415 -19.52 -15.16 -1.94
CA ARG A 415 -20.04 -15.38 -3.31
C ARG A 415 -21.54 -15.18 -3.41
N ARG A 416 -22.34 -15.67 -2.44
CA ARG A 416 -23.80 -15.47 -2.44
C ARG A 416 -24.18 -14.00 -2.31
N ARG A 417 -23.44 -13.24 -1.48
CA ARG A 417 -23.65 -11.80 -1.29
C ARG A 417 -23.30 -11.03 -2.58
N HIS A 418 -22.14 -11.33 -3.17
CA HIS A 418 -21.68 -10.68 -4.39
C HIS A 418 -22.62 -10.97 -5.57
N ARG A 419 -23.09 -12.22 -5.73
CA ARG A 419 -24.08 -12.57 -6.75
C ARG A 419 -25.34 -11.72 -6.63
N ARG A 420 -25.91 -11.61 -5.42
CA ARG A 420 -27.10 -10.78 -5.18
C ARG A 420 -26.84 -9.30 -5.51
N ARG A 421 -25.69 -8.76 -5.10
CA ARG A 421 -25.32 -7.36 -5.37
C ARG A 421 -25.10 -7.10 -6.85
N ARG A 422 -24.48 -8.03 -7.57
CA ARG A 422 -24.37 -7.99 -9.02
C ARG A 422 -25.75 -7.92 -9.69
N ASP A 423 -26.68 -8.78 -9.27
CA ASP A 423 -28.01 -8.83 -9.85
C ASP A 423 -28.77 -7.50 -9.63
N VAL A 424 -28.60 -6.88 -8.46
CA VAL A 424 -29.12 -5.52 -8.19
C VAL A 424 -28.46 -4.48 -9.09
N MET A 425 -27.12 -4.53 -9.26
CA MET A 425 -26.41 -3.59 -10.13
C MET A 425 -26.85 -3.71 -11.58
N LEU A 426 -27.02 -4.92 -12.09
CA LEU A 426 -27.51 -5.16 -13.46
C LEU A 426 -28.89 -4.53 -13.67
N LYS A 427 -29.82 -4.76 -12.75
CA LYS A 427 -31.16 -4.17 -12.80
C LYS A 427 -31.11 -2.63 -12.73
N ALA A 428 -30.31 -2.08 -11.82
CA ALA A 428 -30.17 -0.63 -11.70
C ALA A 428 -29.55 0.01 -12.96
N ILE A 429 -28.58 -0.65 -13.60
CA ILE A 429 -27.99 -0.19 -14.88
C ILE A 429 -29.07 -0.16 -15.97
N GLU A 430 -29.85 -1.22 -16.11
CA GLU A 430 -30.93 -1.29 -17.07
C GLU A 430 -31.95 -0.15 -16.87
N GLU A 431 -32.28 0.17 -15.62
CA GLU A 431 -33.28 1.19 -15.26
C GLU A 431 -32.73 2.62 -15.40
N HIS A 432 -31.50 2.88 -15.00
CA HIS A 432 -30.98 4.25 -14.84
C HIS A 432 -29.91 4.66 -15.85
N LEU A 433 -29.32 3.72 -16.62
CA LEU A 433 -28.30 3.99 -17.63
C LEU A 433 -28.76 3.50 -19.01
N PRO A 434 -29.81 4.10 -19.60
CA PRO A 434 -30.36 3.65 -20.89
C PRO A 434 -29.28 3.76 -21.99
N GLY A 435 -29.16 2.71 -22.81
CA GLY A 435 -28.16 2.61 -23.89
C GLY A 435 -26.75 2.23 -23.41
N ALA A 436 -26.60 1.87 -22.17
CA ALA A 436 -25.33 1.33 -21.65
C ALA A 436 -25.21 -0.17 -21.98
N HIS A 437 -24.01 -0.59 -22.39
CA HIS A 437 -23.67 -2.00 -22.62
C HIS A 437 -22.86 -2.53 -21.45
N VAL A 438 -23.34 -3.63 -20.84
CA VAL A 438 -22.70 -4.26 -19.68
C VAL A 438 -21.82 -5.41 -20.13
N HIS A 439 -20.61 -5.46 -19.61
CA HIS A 439 -19.63 -6.53 -19.80
C HIS A 439 -19.28 -7.17 -18.45
N GLY A 440 -18.89 -8.44 -18.44
CA GLY A 440 -18.33 -9.12 -17.26
C GLY A 440 -19.34 -9.67 -16.25
N ALA A 441 -20.61 -9.86 -16.63
CA ALA A 441 -21.68 -10.25 -15.70
C ALA A 441 -21.56 -11.65 -15.09
N ALA A 442 -20.71 -12.53 -15.63
CA ALA A 442 -20.63 -13.94 -15.21
C ALA A 442 -19.77 -14.19 -13.95
N ALA A 443 -18.86 -13.26 -13.62
CA ALA A 443 -17.87 -13.45 -12.58
C ALA A 443 -17.41 -12.12 -11.97
N GLY A 444 -16.52 -12.19 -10.98
CA GLY A 444 -15.74 -11.07 -10.46
C GLY A 444 -16.42 -10.25 -9.36
N LEU A 445 -15.92 -9.03 -9.19
CA LEU A 445 -16.33 -8.07 -8.18
C LEU A 445 -16.77 -6.73 -8.78
N HIS A 446 -16.78 -6.63 -10.11
CA HIS A 446 -17.07 -5.41 -10.86
C HIS A 446 -17.78 -5.74 -12.18
N LEU A 447 -18.36 -4.73 -12.79
CA LEU A 447 -18.87 -4.73 -14.17
C LEU A 447 -18.17 -3.62 -14.93
N MET A 448 -17.88 -3.83 -16.21
CA MET A 448 -17.53 -2.78 -17.15
C MET A 448 -18.78 -2.35 -17.90
N VAL A 449 -19.00 -1.05 -17.98
CA VAL A 449 -20.12 -0.46 -18.73
C VAL A 449 -19.54 0.45 -19.80
N THR A 450 -20.01 0.33 -21.05
CA THR A 450 -19.65 1.22 -22.16
C THR A 450 -20.87 1.97 -22.68
N PHE A 451 -20.65 3.20 -23.14
CA PHE A 451 -21.68 4.06 -23.73
C PHE A 451 -21.40 4.23 -25.21
N GLY A 452 -22.39 3.90 -26.06
CA GLY A 452 -22.28 3.94 -27.51
C GLY A 452 -23.04 2.78 -28.15
N SER A 453 -23.48 2.91 -29.40
CA SER A 453 -24.23 1.86 -30.08
C SER A 453 -23.29 0.80 -30.68
N PRO A 454 -23.44 -0.48 -30.39
CA PRO A 454 -23.13 -1.55 -31.31
C PRO A 454 -24.34 -1.73 -32.24
N PRO A 455 -24.23 -2.02 -33.54
CA PRO A 455 -23.10 -2.62 -34.23
C PRO A 455 -22.26 -1.65 -35.07
N ASP A 456 -22.61 -0.35 -35.11
CA ASP A 456 -22.01 0.59 -36.06
C ASP A 456 -20.68 1.23 -35.62
N GLY A 457 -20.17 0.86 -34.47
CA GLY A 457 -18.88 1.35 -33.96
C GLY A 457 -18.83 2.86 -33.61
N ALA A 458 -19.97 3.56 -33.73
CA ALA A 458 -20.06 4.96 -33.37
C ALA A 458 -20.19 5.11 -31.85
N TYR A 459 -19.15 5.62 -31.25
CA TYR A 459 -19.16 6.06 -29.85
C TYR A 459 -20.03 7.33 -29.73
N ASP A 460 -20.55 7.59 -28.52
CA ASP A 460 -21.08 8.92 -28.20
C ASP A 460 -19.90 9.92 -28.20
N PRO A 461 -19.69 10.68 -29.28
CA PRO A 461 -18.47 11.49 -29.41
C PRO A 461 -18.45 12.68 -28.45
N GLY A 462 -19.59 12.97 -27.82
CA GLY A 462 -19.71 14.05 -26.84
C GLY A 462 -19.50 13.61 -25.39
N LEU A 463 -19.47 12.29 -25.11
CA LEU A 463 -19.33 11.81 -23.75
C LEU A 463 -17.86 11.56 -23.37
N CYS A 464 -17.38 12.28 -22.35
CA CYS A 464 -16.11 12.01 -21.69
C CYS A 464 -16.38 11.22 -20.40
N ASP A 465 -15.88 10.00 -20.29
CA ASP A 465 -16.09 9.15 -19.10
C ASP A 465 -15.41 9.71 -17.84
N GLY A 466 -14.30 10.46 -17.99
CA GLY A 466 -13.70 11.23 -16.91
C GLY A 466 -14.62 12.32 -16.37
N ALA A 467 -15.30 13.06 -17.26
CA ALA A 467 -16.29 14.06 -16.86
C ALA A 467 -17.50 13.42 -16.15
N LEU A 468 -17.95 12.25 -16.62
CA LEU A 468 -19.01 11.50 -15.95
C LEU A 468 -18.59 11.03 -14.55
N ALA A 469 -17.38 10.51 -14.40
CA ALA A 469 -16.84 10.08 -13.11
C ALA A 469 -16.69 11.27 -12.15
N ALA A 470 -16.26 12.44 -12.63
CA ALA A 470 -16.20 13.68 -11.86
C ALA A 470 -17.59 14.11 -11.38
N ALA A 471 -18.56 14.16 -12.29
CA ALA A 471 -19.95 14.56 -11.98
C ALA A 471 -20.63 13.57 -11.00
N ALA A 472 -20.26 12.28 -11.04
CA ALA A 472 -20.70 11.29 -10.06
C ALA A 472 -20.06 11.53 -8.69
N LEU A 473 -18.75 11.81 -8.65
CA LEU A 473 -18.02 12.09 -7.42
C LEU A 473 -18.54 13.36 -6.73
N ASP A 474 -18.81 14.43 -7.47
CA ASP A 474 -19.41 15.66 -6.94
C ASP A 474 -20.79 15.41 -6.28
N ARG A 475 -21.48 14.34 -6.70
CA ARG A 475 -22.74 13.86 -6.10
C ARG A 475 -22.52 12.78 -5.02
N GLY A 476 -21.26 12.56 -4.62
CA GLY A 476 -20.87 11.62 -3.57
C GLY A 476 -20.79 10.16 -3.99
N VAL A 477 -20.69 9.86 -5.28
CA VAL A 477 -20.52 8.49 -5.80
C VAL A 477 -19.17 8.33 -6.48
N LYS A 478 -18.35 7.42 -5.97
CA LYS A 478 -17.02 7.13 -6.47
C LYS A 478 -17.04 5.99 -7.48
N VAL A 479 -16.46 6.22 -8.67
CA VAL A 479 -16.34 5.24 -9.77
C VAL A 479 -15.02 5.43 -10.51
N HIS A 480 -14.60 4.44 -11.29
CA HIS A 480 -13.47 4.59 -12.20
C HIS A 480 -13.94 4.79 -13.63
N PRO A 481 -13.43 5.83 -14.34
CA PRO A 481 -13.62 5.92 -15.79
C PRO A 481 -12.85 4.81 -16.49
N LEU A 482 -13.41 4.26 -17.55
CA LEU A 482 -12.79 3.18 -18.32
C LEU A 482 -11.49 3.65 -19.01
N SER A 483 -11.42 4.92 -19.38
CA SER A 483 -10.22 5.54 -19.97
C SER A 483 -8.97 5.42 -19.10
N TRP A 484 -9.08 5.30 -17.77
CA TRP A 484 -7.92 5.03 -16.91
C TRP A 484 -7.31 3.64 -17.15
N HIS A 485 -8.14 2.71 -17.59
CA HIS A 485 -7.76 1.31 -17.82
C HIS A 485 -7.38 1.04 -19.28
N ARG A 486 -7.29 2.08 -20.11
CA ARG A 486 -6.87 1.99 -21.51
C ARG A 486 -5.56 2.72 -21.78
N VAL A 487 -4.84 2.20 -22.77
CA VAL A 487 -3.71 2.87 -23.41
C VAL A 487 -4.16 3.43 -24.76
N SER A 488 -4.89 2.62 -25.54
CA SER A 488 -5.43 3.01 -26.83
C SER A 488 -6.79 3.72 -26.70
N PRO A 489 -7.12 4.67 -27.60
CA PRO A 489 -8.46 5.26 -27.63
C PRO A 489 -9.56 4.20 -27.78
N GLY A 490 -10.74 4.47 -27.20
CA GLY A 490 -11.88 3.56 -27.28
C GLY A 490 -13.15 4.14 -26.68
N PRO A 491 -14.28 3.38 -26.64
CA PRO A 491 -15.54 3.87 -26.16
C PRO A 491 -15.48 4.40 -24.73
N PRO A 492 -16.18 5.52 -24.41
CA PRO A 492 -16.32 5.98 -23.05
C PRO A 492 -17.04 4.92 -22.20
N GLY A 493 -16.67 4.82 -20.93
CA GLY A 493 -17.27 3.82 -20.06
C GLY A 493 -16.88 3.98 -18.59
N LEU A 494 -17.45 3.13 -17.76
CA LEU A 494 -17.17 3.08 -16.33
C LEU A 494 -16.81 1.65 -15.91
N VAL A 495 -15.96 1.52 -14.90
CA VAL A 495 -15.71 0.26 -14.20
C VAL A 495 -16.32 0.38 -12.80
N LEU A 496 -17.34 -0.45 -12.55
CA LEU A 496 -18.25 -0.33 -11.40
C LEU A 496 -18.08 -1.53 -10.48
N GLY A 497 -17.58 -1.31 -9.26
CA GLY A 497 -17.47 -2.33 -8.22
C GLY A 497 -18.79 -2.53 -7.48
N TYR A 498 -19.18 -3.79 -7.23
CA TYR A 498 -20.40 -4.14 -6.48
C TYR A 498 -20.12 -4.91 -5.19
N ALA A 499 -18.87 -5.18 -4.89
CA ALA A 499 -18.55 -6.04 -3.76
C ALA A 499 -18.53 -5.30 -2.40
N ALA A 500 -18.19 -4.02 -2.37
CA ALA A 500 -17.93 -3.29 -1.15
C ALA A 500 -19.19 -2.93 -0.35
N GLY A 501 -20.17 -2.31 -1.02
CA GLY A 501 -21.35 -1.72 -0.39
C GLY A 501 -22.56 -2.65 -0.28
N PRO A 502 -23.59 -2.28 0.50
CA PRO A 502 -24.88 -2.96 0.53
C PRO A 502 -25.67 -2.74 -0.80
N ALA A 503 -26.69 -3.58 -1.03
CA ALA A 503 -27.46 -3.56 -2.29
C ALA A 503 -28.16 -2.22 -2.55
N HIS A 504 -28.69 -1.55 -1.51
CA HIS A 504 -29.38 -0.27 -1.67
C HIS A 504 -28.42 0.87 -2.09
N ASP A 505 -27.18 0.86 -1.61
CA ASP A 505 -26.17 1.84 -2.03
C ASP A 505 -25.81 1.66 -3.51
N ILE A 506 -25.80 0.41 -4.00
CA ILE A 506 -25.55 0.12 -5.41
C ILE A 506 -26.65 0.72 -6.27
N GLU A 507 -27.92 0.47 -5.95
CA GLU A 507 -29.08 1.01 -6.67
C GLU A 507 -29.06 2.54 -6.67
N GLN A 508 -28.88 3.15 -5.52
CA GLN A 508 -28.81 4.60 -5.38
C GLN A 508 -27.59 5.20 -6.10
N GLY A 509 -26.44 4.53 -6.05
CA GLY A 509 -25.24 4.96 -6.74
C GLY A 509 -25.41 4.98 -8.26
N ILE A 510 -26.00 3.92 -8.81
CA ILE A 510 -26.28 3.84 -10.26
C ILE A 510 -27.32 4.88 -10.68
N ALA A 511 -28.38 5.09 -9.90
CA ALA A 511 -29.36 6.17 -10.17
C ALA A 511 -28.69 7.55 -10.15
N THR A 512 -27.76 7.80 -9.23
CA THR A 512 -26.98 9.05 -9.17
C THR A 512 -26.08 9.23 -10.40
N ILE A 513 -25.45 8.17 -10.89
CA ILE A 513 -24.66 8.18 -12.14
C ILE A 513 -25.57 8.49 -13.33
N GLY A 514 -26.78 7.91 -13.38
CA GLY A 514 -27.77 8.19 -14.42
C GLY A 514 -28.20 9.65 -14.48
N ALA A 515 -28.44 10.26 -13.32
CA ALA A 515 -28.72 11.70 -13.23
C ALA A 515 -27.53 12.56 -13.67
N ALA A 516 -26.29 12.15 -13.34
CA ALA A 516 -25.07 12.84 -13.80
C ALA A 516 -24.93 12.73 -15.33
N LEU A 517 -25.17 11.55 -15.90
CA LEU A 517 -25.12 11.31 -17.35
C LEU A 517 -26.14 12.16 -18.10
N SER A 518 -27.39 12.23 -17.60
CA SER A 518 -28.44 13.06 -18.19
C SER A 518 -28.08 14.55 -18.18
N GLY A 519 -27.46 15.03 -17.09
CA GLY A 519 -26.99 16.41 -16.99
C GLY A 519 -25.80 16.76 -17.88
N LEU A 520 -25.02 15.80 -18.33
CA LEU A 520 -23.92 16.01 -19.28
C LEU A 520 -24.38 15.97 -20.74
N ARG A 521 -25.57 15.40 -21.01
CA ARG A 521 -26.19 15.30 -22.37
C ARG A 521 -27.15 16.45 -22.66
N SER A 522 -27.57 17.19 -21.62
CA SER A 522 -28.39 18.41 -21.73
C SER A 522 -27.54 19.65 -21.94
#